data_573170b8d4921301a8a05d02f1f45f8f
#
_entry.id   573170b8d4921301a8a05d02f1f45f8f
#
_cell.length_a   1.000
_cell.length_b   1.000
_cell.length_c   1.000
_cell.angle_alpha   90.00
_cell.angle_beta   90.00
_cell.angle_gamma   90.00
#
_symmetry.space_group_name_H-M   'P 1'
#
loop_
_entity.id
_entity.type
_entity.pdbx_description
1 polymer ?
#
loop_
_entity_poly.entity_id
_entity_poly.type
_entity_poly.pdbx_seq_one_letter_code
_entity_poly.pdbx_strand_id
1 'polypeptide(L)'
;MKTSINLRNMRILFSMLFVFLSVNAVAQNITGTVKDSQGEPIIGASVVEKGTSNGVVTNLEGKFTLKASGKYPIEVSYMGYKKQVINLKGKTSLNIVMQEDATLLEEVIVSTGYGSQRKADLSGSVVSVSKEDIKGTPTSNVMEALQGKIAGADIMMGSGAVGEDVDILLRGSRSINGSNEPLFVIDGVQGASYNQLNPNDIEQIDVLKDASSTAIYGSAGANGVIIITTKRGAAGKVTVNLDAKYSISGGANFIHGMMGDEWYRYQTELYRTKNGEYPENFFQMFSSEAIQQAYENNQWIDWIDEATKGNASQKDINLSLRGGSDKIKIYTSFSYNNTQGLLSNENQTRYGMRFNVDYQIR
;
A
#
# COMPACT_ATOMS: atom_id res chain seq x y z
N MET A 1 -27.92 -55.74 29.70
CA MET A 1 -27.80 -54.85 30.86
C MET A 1 -27.65 -53.41 30.32
N LYS A 2 -28.73 -52.63 30.32
CA LYS A 2 -28.68 -51.21 29.91
C LYS A 2 -28.40 -50.38 31.16
N THR A 3 -27.20 -49.86 31.30
CA THR A 3 -26.85 -48.87 32.33
C THR A 3 -27.41 -47.53 31.92
N SER A 4 -28.54 -47.14 32.52
CA SER A 4 -29.08 -45.77 32.42
C SER A 4 -28.20 -44.81 33.21
N ILE A 5 -27.41 -44.03 32.52
CA ILE A 5 -26.64 -42.93 33.16
C ILE A 5 -27.64 -41.88 33.64
N ASN A 6 -27.68 -41.70 34.95
CA ASN A 6 -28.62 -40.80 35.64
C ASN A 6 -28.24 -39.33 35.33
N LEU A 7 -29.05 -38.65 34.56
CA LEU A 7 -28.86 -37.25 34.12
C LEU A 7 -28.60 -36.29 35.29
N ARG A 8 -29.08 -36.65 36.51
CA ARG A 8 -28.85 -35.86 37.73
C ARG A 8 -27.39 -35.94 38.19
N ASN A 9 -26.75 -37.11 38.06
CA ASN A 9 -25.34 -37.26 38.45
C ASN A 9 -24.42 -36.65 37.40
N MET A 10 -24.81 -36.60 36.13
CA MET A 10 -24.06 -35.92 35.09
C MET A 10 -24.08 -34.40 35.24
N ARG A 11 -25.20 -33.81 35.70
CA ARG A 11 -25.28 -32.37 36.00
C ARG A 11 -24.43 -31.98 37.21
N ILE A 12 -24.33 -32.83 38.22
CA ILE A 12 -23.47 -32.62 39.39
C ILE A 12 -21.99 -32.74 38.99
N LEU A 13 -21.64 -33.71 38.11
CA LEU A 13 -20.29 -33.85 37.64
C LEU A 13 -19.87 -32.65 36.74
N PHE A 14 -20.79 -32.12 35.91
CA PHE A 14 -20.55 -30.93 35.08
C PHE A 14 -20.44 -29.65 35.92
N SER A 15 -21.23 -29.47 36.98
CA SER A 15 -21.09 -28.32 37.87
C SER A 15 -19.85 -28.42 38.76
N MET A 16 -19.40 -29.62 39.17
CA MET A 16 -18.09 -29.80 39.83
C MET A 16 -16.93 -29.50 38.91
N LEU A 17 -16.99 -29.89 37.63
CA LEU A 17 -15.98 -29.57 36.61
C LEU A 17 -15.91 -28.06 36.35
N PHE A 18 -17.04 -27.35 36.39
CA PHE A 18 -17.08 -25.87 36.23
C PHE A 18 -16.50 -25.11 37.41
N VAL A 19 -16.62 -25.64 38.62
CA VAL A 19 -16.00 -25.05 39.81
C VAL A 19 -14.49 -25.30 39.85
N PHE A 20 -14.00 -26.40 39.29
CA PHE A 20 -12.54 -26.67 39.17
C PHE A 20 -11.87 -25.85 38.10
N LEU A 21 -12.60 -25.33 37.10
CA LEU A 21 -12.07 -24.49 36.03
C LEU A 21 -12.02 -22.99 36.37
N SER A 22 -12.52 -22.56 37.50
CA SER A 22 -12.27 -21.23 38.04
C SER A 22 -10.84 -21.15 38.64
N VAL A 23 -9.85 -21.30 37.75
CA VAL A 23 -8.44 -21.01 38.08
C VAL A 23 -8.36 -19.52 38.43
N ASN A 24 -8.19 -19.25 39.70
CA ASN A 24 -7.88 -17.93 40.23
C ASN A 24 -6.69 -17.35 39.44
N ALA A 25 -6.96 -16.42 38.54
CA ALA A 25 -5.96 -15.54 38.01
C ALA A 25 -5.58 -14.56 39.12
N VAL A 26 -4.60 -14.92 39.94
CA VAL A 26 -4.05 -14.02 40.97
C VAL A 26 -3.32 -12.93 40.21
N ALA A 27 -3.95 -11.77 40.11
CA ALA A 27 -3.29 -10.58 39.57
C ALA A 27 -2.15 -10.20 40.52
N GLN A 28 -0.92 -10.21 40.01
CA GLN A 28 0.26 -9.83 40.76
C GLN A 28 0.59 -8.36 40.48
N ASN A 29 0.83 -7.58 41.54
CA ASN A 29 1.31 -6.22 41.38
C ASN A 29 2.78 -6.24 41.00
N ILE A 30 3.08 -5.78 39.79
CA ILE A 30 4.44 -5.61 39.27
C ILE A 30 4.78 -4.14 39.38
N THR A 31 5.81 -3.84 40.13
CA THR A 31 6.34 -2.50 40.31
C THR A 31 7.70 -2.38 39.66
N GLY A 32 8.09 -1.20 39.27
CA GLY A 32 9.43 -1.00 38.70
C GLY A 32 9.76 0.43 38.37
N THR A 33 10.99 0.62 37.94
CA THR A 33 11.49 1.91 37.43
C THR A 33 12.02 1.74 36.02
N VAL A 34 11.75 2.71 35.17
CA VAL A 34 12.27 2.80 33.82
C VAL A 34 13.23 3.98 33.75
N LYS A 35 14.45 3.74 33.34
CA LYS A 35 15.55 4.71 33.23
C LYS A 35 16.21 4.62 31.87
N ASP A 36 16.89 5.66 31.47
CA ASP A 36 17.79 5.62 30.31
C ASP A 36 19.18 5.05 30.65
N SER A 37 20.09 5.04 29.66
CA SER A 37 21.46 4.56 29.82
C SER A 37 22.32 5.47 30.73
N GLN A 38 21.88 6.70 30.98
CA GLN A 38 22.57 7.69 31.85
C GLN A 38 22.02 7.65 33.29
N GLY A 39 20.95 6.86 33.52
CA GLY A 39 20.30 6.70 34.81
C GLY A 39 19.17 7.69 35.08
N GLU A 40 18.81 8.53 34.10
CA GLU A 40 17.70 9.49 34.20
C GLU A 40 16.34 8.74 34.10
N PRO A 41 15.32 9.15 34.86
CA PRO A 41 14.03 8.52 34.82
C PRO A 41 13.27 8.86 33.53
N ILE A 42 12.74 7.83 32.84
CA ILE A 42 11.91 8.02 31.64
C ILE A 42 10.45 8.20 32.07
N ILE A 43 9.93 9.40 31.86
CA ILE A 43 8.56 9.80 32.20
C ILE A 43 7.62 9.45 31.03
N GLY A 44 6.47 8.84 31.31
CA GLY A 44 5.48 8.52 30.27
C GLY A 44 5.82 7.29 29.41
N ALA A 45 6.81 6.47 29.81
CA ALA A 45 7.07 5.21 29.13
C ALA A 45 5.88 4.26 29.30
N SER A 46 5.46 3.66 28.21
CA SER A 46 4.36 2.69 28.17
C SER A 46 4.85 1.32 28.63
N VAL A 47 4.19 0.75 29.61
CA VAL A 47 4.48 -0.58 30.18
C VAL A 47 3.22 -1.43 30.05
N VAL A 48 3.23 -2.41 29.16
CA VAL A 48 2.04 -3.20 28.77
C VAL A 48 2.33 -4.69 28.92
N GLU A 49 1.36 -5.45 29.40
CA GLU A 49 1.41 -6.92 29.37
C GLU A 49 1.20 -7.38 27.92
N LYS A 50 2.23 -7.98 27.32
CA LYS A 50 2.27 -8.30 25.88
C LYS A 50 1.08 -9.15 25.44
N GLY A 51 0.40 -8.70 24.37
CA GLY A 51 -0.78 -9.39 23.82
C GLY A 51 -2.08 -9.07 24.54
N THR A 52 -2.09 -8.09 25.46
CA THR A 52 -3.28 -7.61 26.15
C THR A 52 -3.39 -6.09 26.06
N SER A 53 -4.55 -5.54 26.44
CA SER A 53 -4.74 -4.09 26.58
C SER A 53 -4.39 -3.58 28.01
N ASN A 54 -3.84 -4.46 28.86
CA ASN A 54 -3.50 -4.12 30.23
C ASN A 54 -2.14 -3.43 30.29
N GLY A 55 -2.12 -2.14 30.58
CA GLY A 55 -0.89 -1.35 30.63
C GLY A 55 -1.01 -0.11 31.48
N VAL A 56 0.13 0.47 31.82
CA VAL A 56 0.29 1.71 32.58
C VAL A 56 1.42 2.53 31.96
N VAL A 57 1.49 3.80 32.33
CA VAL A 57 2.61 4.68 31.99
C VAL A 57 3.42 5.02 33.23
N THR A 58 4.71 5.29 33.05
CA THR A 58 5.60 5.70 34.14
C THR A 58 5.30 7.12 34.59
N ASN A 59 5.46 7.36 35.89
CA ASN A 59 5.28 8.68 36.55
C ASN A 59 6.54 9.58 36.38
N LEU A 60 6.53 10.76 37.02
CA LEU A 60 7.62 11.74 36.99
C LEU A 60 8.97 11.20 37.50
N GLU A 61 8.94 10.14 38.29
CA GLU A 61 10.15 9.47 38.81
C GLU A 61 10.53 8.23 37.99
N GLY A 62 9.88 8.00 36.83
CA GLY A 62 10.05 6.81 36.03
C GLY A 62 9.48 5.52 36.65
N LYS A 63 8.68 5.62 37.71
CA LYS A 63 8.10 4.47 38.40
C LYS A 63 6.76 4.06 37.82
N PHE A 64 6.48 2.75 37.84
CA PHE A 64 5.17 2.19 37.43
C PHE A 64 4.72 1.11 38.39
N THR A 65 3.40 0.89 38.43
CA THR A 65 2.75 -0.22 39.09
C THR A 65 1.69 -0.81 38.17
N LEU A 66 1.90 -2.02 37.72
CA LEU A 66 1.01 -2.74 36.81
C LEU A 66 0.42 -3.96 37.51
N LYS A 67 -0.90 -4.11 37.50
CA LYS A 67 -1.59 -5.33 37.90
C LYS A 67 -1.60 -6.29 36.75
N ALA A 68 -0.67 -7.25 36.70
CA ALA A 68 -0.53 -8.19 35.61
C ALA A 68 -0.83 -9.62 36.01
N SER A 69 -1.19 -10.45 35.05
CA SER A 69 -1.48 -11.87 35.28
C SER A 69 -0.24 -12.70 35.64
N GLY A 70 0.95 -12.15 35.39
CA GLY A 70 2.23 -12.85 35.57
C GLY A 70 2.54 -13.92 34.51
N LYS A 71 1.60 -14.20 33.63
CA LYS A 71 1.74 -15.22 32.58
C LYS A 71 2.43 -14.72 31.32
N TYR A 72 2.29 -13.44 31.00
CA TYR A 72 2.81 -12.83 29.80
C TYR A 72 4.00 -11.92 30.10
N PRO A 73 4.94 -11.77 29.15
CA PRO A 73 6.04 -10.83 29.31
C PRO A 73 5.54 -9.39 29.33
N ILE A 74 6.28 -8.51 29.98
CA ILE A 74 6.03 -7.07 29.98
C ILE A 74 6.78 -6.46 28.80
N GLU A 75 6.07 -5.66 28.02
CA GLU A 75 6.61 -4.88 26.93
C GLU A 75 6.72 -3.43 27.37
N VAL A 76 7.92 -2.85 27.25
CA VAL A 76 8.19 -1.46 27.58
C VAL A 76 8.60 -0.72 26.33
N SER A 77 7.93 0.41 26.06
CA SER A 77 8.20 1.26 24.92
C SER A 77 8.12 2.74 25.28
N TYR A 78 9.02 3.50 24.67
CA TYR A 78 9.02 4.97 24.75
C TYR A 78 9.59 5.55 23.44
N MET A 79 9.12 6.73 23.06
CA MET A 79 9.58 7.38 21.82
C MET A 79 11.08 7.69 21.92
N GLY A 80 11.86 7.30 20.91
CA GLY A 80 13.31 7.46 20.91
C GLY A 80 14.10 6.32 21.58
N TYR A 81 13.44 5.27 22.06
CA TYR A 81 14.12 4.15 22.75
C TYR A 81 13.73 2.80 22.14
N LYS A 82 14.66 1.84 22.18
CA LYS A 82 14.43 0.48 21.74
C LYS A 82 13.40 -0.21 22.61
N LYS A 83 12.37 -0.72 21.97
CA LYS A 83 11.33 -1.52 22.61
C LYS A 83 11.93 -2.76 23.30
N GLN A 84 11.61 -2.98 24.56
CA GLN A 84 12.08 -4.12 25.33
C GLN A 84 10.94 -5.03 25.74
N VAL A 85 11.18 -6.35 25.64
CA VAL A 85 10.25 -7.38 26.11
C VAL A 85 10.91 -8.15 27.24
N ILE A 86 10.34 -8.10 28.43
CA ILE A 86 10.91 -8.63 29.66
C ILE A 86 10.04 -9.77 30.18
N ASN A 87 10.63 -10.96 30.28
CA ASN A 87 9.98 -12.10 30.92
C ASN A 87 10.07 -11.99 32.43
N LEU A 88 8.94 -12.01 33.11
CA LEU A 88 8.85 -11.79 34.56
C LEU A 88 9.54 -12.87 35.40
N LYS A 89 9.47 -14.15 34.99
CA LYS A 89 10.05 -15.29 35.71
C LYS A 89 9.82 -15.25 37.23
N GLY A 90 8.63 -14.78 37.66
CA GLY A 90 8.25 -14.64 39.06
C GLY A 90 8.74 -13.36 39.77
N LYS A 91 9.41 -12.44 39.09
CA LYS A 91 9.85 -11.17 39.67
C LYS A 91 8.67 -10.19 39.76
N THR A 92 8.52 -9.53 40.88
CA THR A 92 7.50 -8.50 41.12
C THR A 92 8.07 -7.08 41.06
N SER A 93 9.41 -6.95 41.07
CA SER A 93 10.06 -5.65 40.97
C SER A 93 11.03 -5.68 39.78
N LEU A 94 10.95 -4.67 38.93
CA LEU A 94 11.72 -4.54 37.70
C LEU A 94 12.52 -3.23 37.71
N ASN A 95 13.78 -3.30 37.39
CA ASN A 95 14.59 -2.13 37.07
C ASN A 95 14.96 -2.21 35.58
N ILE A 96 14.42 -1.30 34.77
CA ILE A 96 14.48 -1.35 33.32
C ILE A 96 15.34 -0.20 32.85
N VAL A 97 16.42 -0.51 32.14
CA VAL A 97 17.27 0.48 31.50
C VAL A 97 17.00 0.40 30.00
N MET A 98 16.41 1.45 29.44
CA MET A 98 16.14 1.54 28.01
C MET A 98 17.36 2.08 27.28
N GLN A 99 17.64 1.50 26.13
CA GLN A 99 18.67 1.97 25.22
C GLN A 99 18.04 2.91 24.21
N GLU A 100 18.68 4.04 23.95
CA GLU A 100 18.29 4.93 22.87
C GLU A 100 18.27 4.18 21.56
N ASP A 101 17.20 4.37 20.81
CA ASP A 101 17.10 3.85 19.45
C ASP A 101 17.57 4.91 18.47
N ALA A 102 18.87 4.91 18.22
CA ALA A 102 19.47 5.81 17.23
C ALA A 102 18.89 5.61 15.82
N THR A 103 18.14 4.52 15.60
CA THR A 103 17.45 4.26 14.32
C THR A 103 16.08 4.97 14.20
N LEU A 104 15.50 5.51 15.28
CA LEU A 104 14.21 6.23 15.24
C LEU A 104 14.34 7.68 14.78
N LEU A 105 15.54 8.19 14.64
CA LEU A 105 15.83 9.37 13.87
C LEU A 105 16.51 8.95 12.57
N GLU A 106 15.88 8.12 11.76
CA GLU A 106 16.25 8.07 10.35
C GLU A 106 16.01 9.48 9.81
N GLU A 107 17.11 10.22 9.79
CA GLU A 107 17.18 11.51 9.16
C GLU A 107 16.70 11.34 7.73
N VAL A 108 15.56 11.95 7.39
CA VAL A 108 15.00 11.83 6.05
C VAL A 108 15.99 12.48 5.09
N ILE A 109 16.81 11.65 4.48
CA ILE A 109 17.78 12.06 3.45
C ILE A 109 17.00 12.12 2.13
N VAL A 110 16.98 13.28 1.52
CA VAL A 110 16.36 13.50 0.22
C VAL A 110 17.44 13.42 -0.84
N SER A 111 17.21 12.62 -1.86
CA SER A 111 18.05 12.61 -3.05
C SER A 111 17.77 13.87 -3.86
N THR A 112 18.83 14.60 -4.23
CA THR A 112 18.76 15.73 -5.17
C THR A 112 19.20 15.33 -6.57
N GLY A 113 19.38 14.02 -6.82
CA GLY A 113 19.83 13.47 -8.11
C GLY A 113 21.34 13.55 -8.35
N TYR A 114 22.00 14.57 -7.84
CA TYR A 114 23.47 14.75 -7.88
C TYR A 114 24.14 14.57 -6.51
N GLY A 115 23.35 14.40 -5.48
CA GLY A 115 23.80 14.20 -4.11
C GLY A 115 22.60 13.92 -3.21
N SER A 116 22.86 13.78 -1.92
CA SER A 116 21.83 13.63 -0.90
C SER A 116 21.99 14.74 0.14
N GLN A 117 20.88 15.34 0.54
CA GLN A 117 20.83 16.36 1.58
C GLN A 117 19.77 16.00 2.61
N ARG A 118 19.92 16.51 3.82
CA ARG A 118 18.89 16.34 4.84
C ARG A 118 17.64 17.13 4.45
N LYS A 119 16.47 16.55 4.64
CA LYS A 119 15.22 17.27 4.37
C LYS A 119 15.12 18.59 5.12
N ALA A 120 15.70 18.65 6.33
CA ALA A 120 15.73 19.86 7.16
C ALA A 120 16.59 20.98 6.56
N ASP A 121 17.58 20.65 5.73
CA ASP A 121 18.51 21.60 5.11
C ASP A 121 18.01 22.12 3.75
N LEU A 122 16.92 21.53 3.25
CA LEU A 122 16.29 21.95 1.99
C LEU A 122 15.35 23.13 2.24
N SER A 123 15.64 24.26 1.60
CA SER A 123 14.80 25.47 1.66
C SER A 123 13.51 25.36 0.84
N GLY A 124 13.36 24.30 0.03
CA GLY A 124 12.23 24.06 -0.86
C GLY A 124 11.23 23.02 -0.33
N SER A 125 10.00 23.05 -0.86
CA SER A 125 8.97 22.05 -0.56
C SER A 125 9.28 20.73 -1.28
N VAL A 126 9.79 19.76 -0.55
CA VAL A 126 10.07 18.42 -1.03
C VAL A 126 9.13 17.43 -0.35
N VAL A 127 8.48 16.58 -1.14
CA VAL A 127 7.67 15.48 -0.64
C VAL A 127 8.42 14.20 -0.93
N SER A 128 8.67 13.41 0.11
CA SER A 128 9.31 12.10 0.02
C SER A 128 8.27 11.02 0.30
N VAL A 129 8.23 10.02 -0.55
CA VAL A 129 7.39 8.83 -0.41
C VAL A 129 8.30 7.63 -0.25
N SER A 130 8.14 6.90 0.84
CA SER A 130 8.96 5.75 1.18
C SER A 130 8.52 4.47 0.48
N LYS A 131 9.35 3.44 0.50
CA LYS A 131 9.01 2.11 -0.01
C LYS A 131 7.81 1.48 0.69
N GLU A 132 7.62 1.78 1.98
CA GLU A 132 6.49 1.29 2.77
C GLU A 132 5.17 1.85 2.23
N ASP A 133 5.17 3.13 1.89
CA ASP A 133 4.00 3.80 1.32
C ASP A 133 3.64 3.23 -0.07
N ILE A 134 4.65 2.88 -0.87
CA ILE A 134 4.47 2.32 -2.21
C ILE A 134 3.94 0.88 -2.16
N LYS A 135 4.47 0.05 -1.24
CA LYS A 135 4.10 -1.37 -1.12
C LYS A 135 2.62 -1.61 -0.79
N GLY A 136 1.96 -0.66 -0.16
CA GLY A 136 0.55 -0.77 0.23
C GLY A 136 -0.44 -0.75 -0.95
N THR A 137 -0.01 -0.31 -2.14
CA THR A 137 -0.87 -0.17 -3.32
C THR A 137 -0.67 -1.35 -4.26
N PRO A 138 -1.72 -2.10 -4.62
CA PRO A 138 -1.62 -3.26 -5.51
C PRO A 138 -1.59 -2.81 -6.98
N THR A 139 -0.51 -2.15 -7.40
CA THR A 139 -0.32 -1.70 -8.78
C THR A 139 1.04 -2.11 -9.30
N SER A 140 1.14 -2.29 -10.63
CA SER A 140 2.39 -2.49 -11.36
C SER A 140 3.00 -1.17 -11.86
N ASN A 141 2.24 -0.07 -11.80
CA ASN A 141 2.71 1.25 -12.22
C ASN A 141 3.15 2.07 -11.00
N VAL A 142 4.39 2.54 -11.04
CA VAL A 142 5.00 3.34 -9.94
C VAL A 142 4.22 4.62 -9.69
N MET A 143 3.74 5.28 -10.75
CA MET A 143 3.05 6.56 -10.61
C MET A 143 1.64 6.42 -10.07
N GLU A 144 0.93 5.35 -10.43
CA GLU A 144 -0.34 4.99 -9.83
C GLU A 144 -0.22 4.76 -8.31
N ALA A 145 0.89 4.15 -7.87
CA ALA A 145 1.18 3.96 -6.45
C ALA A 145 1.34 5.28 -5.68
N LEU A 146 1.61 6.39 -6.36
CA LEU A 146 1.77 7.73 -5.78
C LEU A 146 0.48 8.54 -5.70
N GLN A 147 -0.60 8.07 -6.35
CA GLN A 147 -1.87 8.77 -6.38
C GLN A 147 -2.39 9.04 -4.95
N GLY A 148 -2.75 10.28 -4.68
CA GLY A 148 -3.22 10.73 -3.36
C GLY A 148 -2.15 10.86 -2.27
N LYS A 149 -0.88 10.50 -2.53
CA LYS A 149 0.22 10.56 -1.54
C LYS A 149 1.08 11.82 -1.66
N ILE A 150 0.98 12.51 -2.78
CA ILE A 150 1.76 13.72 -3.05
C ILE A 150 0.82 14.93 -3.08
N ALA A 151 0.92 15.76 -2.06
CA ALA A 151 0.13 17.00 -2.02
C ALA A 151 0.47 17.92 -3.21
N GLY A 152 -0.53 18.34 -3.97
CA GLY A 152 -0.38 19.21 -5.14
C GLY A 152 0.16 18.50 -6.40
N ALA A 153 0.12 17.19 -6.44
CA ALA A 153 0.25 16.41 -7.65
C ALA A 153 -1.13 15.93 -8.10
N ASP A 154 -1.42 16.09 -9.36
CA ASP A 154 -2.57 15.52 -10.04
C ASP A 154 -2.08 14.34 -10.88
N ILE A 155 -2.50 13.15 -10.52
CA ILE A 155 -2.07 11.88 -11.12
C ILE A 155 -3.31 11.19 -11.65
N MET A 156 -3.45 11.14 -12.96
CA MET A 156 -4.62 10.63 -13.65
C MET A 156 -4.25 9.51 -14.62
N MET A 157 -5.06 8.48 -14.64
CA MET A 157 -5.07 7.49 -15.71
C MET A 157 -6.13 7.91 -16.74
N GLY A 158 -5.77 7.90 -18.03
CA GLY A 158 -6.64 8.33 -19.10
C GLY A 158 -7.84 7.40 -19.30
N SER A 159 -7.58 6.13 -19.58
CA SER A 159 -8.62 5.12 -19.87
C SER A 159 -8.65 3.98 -18.86
N GLY A 160 -7.58 3.78 -18.10
CA GLY A 160 -7.38 2.61 -17.25
C GLY A 160 -6.99 1.34 -18.03
N ALA A 161 -6.58 1.50 -19.29
CA ALA A 161 -6.08 0.41 -20.10
C ALA A 161 -4.77 -0.17 -19.52
N VAL A 162 -4.56 -1.46 -19.70
CA VAL A 162 -3.36 -2.13 -19.20
C VAL A 162 -2.11 -1.62 -19.89
N GLY A 163 -1.17 -1.06 -19.11
CA GLY A 163 0.10 -0.54 -19.62
C GLY A 163 0.02 0.89 -20.14
N GLU A 164 -1.09 1.58 -19.91
CA GLU A 164 -1.22 2.99 -20.22
C GLU A 164 -0.28 3.84 -19.40
N ASP A 165 0.17 4.93 -19.99
CA ASP A 165 0.95 5.95 -19.30
C ASP A 165 0.04 6.75 -18.36
N VAL A 166 0.58 7.17 -17.24
CA VAL A 166 -0.12 7.97 -16.25
C VAL A 166 0.23 9.43 -16.45
N ASP A 167 -0.77 10.27 -16.65
CA ASP A 167 -0.60 11.71 -16.72
C ASP A 167 -0.31 12.28 -15.34
N ILE A 168 0.79 13.03 -15.22
CA ILE A 168 1.22 13.63 -13.97
C ILE A 168 1.41 15.12 -14.14
N LEU A 169 0.70 15.88 -13.33
CA LEU A 169 0.84 17.33 -13.24
C LEU A 169 1.26 17.73 -11.83
N LEU A 170 2.32 18.50 -11.72
CA LEU A 170 2.74 19.10 -10.46
C LEU A 170 2.37 20.59 -10.46
N ARG A 171 1.45 20.98 -9.53
CA ARG A 171 0.96 22.37 -9.40
C ARG A 171 0.17 22.87 -10.63
N GLY A 172 -0.47 21.97 -11.37
CA GLY A 172 -1.33 22.29 -12.50
C GLY A 172 -0.59 22.54 -13.82
N SER A 173 -1.36 22.83 -14.86
CA SER A 173 -0.85 23.07 -16.22
C SER A 173 -0.21 24.47 -16.33
N ARG A 174 0.97 24.54 -16.92
CA ARG A 174 1.70 25.81 -17.16
C ARG A 174 1.75 26.21 -18.63
N SER A 175 1.60 25.26 -19.53
CA SER A 175 1.66 25.49 -20.96
C SER A 175 0.44 24.90 -21.66
N ILE A 176 -0.09 25.64 -22.64
CA ILE A 176 -1.18 25.18 -23.49
C ILE A 176 -0.64 24.31 -24.64
N ASN A 177 0.56 24.63 -25.15
CA ASN A 177 1.14 23.97 -26.33
C ASN A 177 2.37 23.11 -26.02
N GLY A 178 2.92 23.18 -24.82
CA GLY A 178 4.10 22.39 -24.41
C GLY A 178 3.73 21.29 -23.44
N SER A 179 4.63 20.32 -23.26
CA SER A 179 4.50 19.29 -22.22
C SER A 179 4.44 19.94 -20.83
N ASN A 180 3.50 19.49 -20.00
CA ASN A 180 3.38 19.84 -18.60
C ASN A 180 3.90 18.73 -17.67
N GLU A 181 4.47 17.67 -18.23
CA GLU A 181 5.01 16.55 -17.48
C GLU A 181 6.25 16.96 -16.67
N PRO A 182 6.42 16.44 -15.45
CA PRO A 182 7.63 16.63 -14.66
C PRO A 182 8.82 15.89 -15.27
N LEU A 183 10.04 16.36 -14.95
CA LEU A 183 11.25 15.64 -15.31
C LEU A 183 11.42 14.42 -14.39
N PHE A 184 11.61 13.25 -14.97
CA PHE A 184 11.99 12.05 -14.21
C PHE A 184 13.50 11.90 -14.15
N VAL A 185 13.99 11.62 -12.93
CA VAL A 185 15.41 11.33 -12.67
C VAL A 185 15.48 10.00 -11.92
N ILE A 186 16.02 8.97 -12.55
CA ILE A 186 16.11 7.63 -11.96
C ILE A 186 17.57 7.31 -11.69
N ASP A 187 17.94 7.12 -10.43
CA ASP A 187 19.32 6.89 -9.98
C ASP A 187 20.34 7.90 -10.56
N GLY A 188 19.92 9.15 -10.74
CA GLY A 188 20.73 10.24 -11.30
C GLY A 188 20.65 10.38 -12.83
N VAL A 189 19.97 9.47 -13.54
CA VAL A 189 19.78 9.57 -14.99
C VAL A 189 18.53 10.38 -15.30
N GLN A 190 18.67 11.50 -15.99
CA GLN A 190 17.57 12.37 -16.39
C GLN A 190 16.82 11.81 -17.60
N GLY A 191 15.50 12.00 -17.64
CA GLY A 191 14.65 11.61 -18.76
C GLY A 191 14.48 10.09 -18.93
N ALA A 192 14.85 9.31 -17.90
CA ALA A 192 14.63 7.88 -17.91
C ALA A 192 13.13 7.55 -17.72
N SER A 193 12.66 6.51 -18.40
CA SER A 193 11.26 6.08 -18.32
C SER A 193 10.97 5.34 -17.03
N TYR A 194 10.01 5.81 -16.27
CA TYR A 194 9.52 5.16 -15.05
C TYR A 194 8.68 3.91 -15.32
N ASN A 195 8.13 3.77 -16.54
CA ASN A 195 7.27 2.64 -16.92
C ASN A 195 7.98 1.28 -16.89
N GLN A 196 9.32 1.31 -16.95
CA GLN A 196 10.14 0.10 -16.89
C GLN A 196 10.51 -0.31 -15.46
N LEU A 197 10.18 0.52 -14.46
CA LEU A 197 10.51 0.24 -13.08
C LEU A 197 9.47 -0.69 -12.44
N ASN A 198 9.97 -1.63 -11.65
CA ASN A 198 9.11 -2.38 -10.74
C ASN A 198 8.99 -1.59 -9.41
N PRO A 199 7.77 -1.34 -8.90
CA PRO A 199 7.58 -0.67 -7.61
C PRO A 199 8.33 -1.34 -6.45
N ASN A 200 8.52 -2.66 -6.51
CA ASN A 200 9.27 -3.40 -5.51
C ASN A 200 10.77 -3.11 -5.50
N ASP A 201 11.33 -2.53 -6.57
CA ASP A 201 12.75 -2.16 -6.66
C ASP A 201 13.03 -0.75 -6.17
N ILE A 202 12.01 0.01 -5.80
CA ILE A 202 12.14 1.40 -5.35
C ILE A 202 12.44 1.44 -3.86
N GLU A 203 13.40 2.29 -3.47
CA GLU A 203 13.68 2.61 -2.08
C GLU A 203 12.93 3.87 -1.66
N GLN A 204 12.93 4.91 -2.51
CA GLN A 204 12.33 6.21 -2.21
C GLN A 204 12.00 6.99 -3.48
N ILE A 205 10.97 7.82 -3.41
CA ILE A 205 10.62 8.78 -4.45
C ILE A 205 10.56 10.17 -3.81
N ASP A 206 11.35 11.10 -4.35
CA ASP A 206 11.39 12.48 -3.91
C ASP A 206 10.81 13.39 -5.00
N VAL A 207 9.87 14.24 -4.64
CA VAL A 207 9.20 15.16 -5.57
C VAL A 207 9.58 16.59 -5.24
N LEU A 208 10.34 17.21 -6.14
CA LEU A 208 10.78 18.59 -6.08
C LEU A 208 9.79 19.48 -6.83
N LYS A 209 9.10 20.35 -6.11
CA LYS A 209 8.03 21.18 -6.69
C LYS A 209 8.41 22.65 -6.81
N ASP A 210 9.34 23.11 -5.99
CA ASP A 210 9.71 24.52 -5.94
C ASP A 210 10.88 24.85 -6.86
N ALA A 211 10.90 26.06 -7.40
CA ALA A 211 11.95 26.55 -8.28
C ALA A 211 13.35 26.49 -7.64
N SER A 212 13.44 26.69 -6.31
CA SER A 212 14.71 26.58 -5.58
C SER A 212 15.26 25.17 -5.58
N SER A 213 14.42 24.16 -5.40
CA SER A 213 14.83 22.75 -5.38
C SER A 213 15.06 22.18 -6.79
N THR A 214 14.37 22.72 -7.82
CA THR A 214 14.51 22.26 -9.21
C THR A 214 15.56 23.03 -10.00
N ALA A 215 16.15 24.09 -9.46
CA ALA A 215 17.10 24.97 -10.15
C ALA A 215 18.32 24.23 -10.74
N ILE A 216 18.79 23.18 -10.10
CA ILE A 216 19.90 22.34 -10.57
C ILE A 216 19.62 21.60 -11.87
N TYR A 217 18.32 21.44 -12.22
CA TYR A 217 17.87 20.80 -13.45
C TYR A 217 17.58 21.79 -14.58
N GLY A 218 17.76 23.09 -14.33
CA GLY A 218 17.54 24.15 -15.30
C GLY A 218 16.12 24.15 -15.87
N SER A 219 15.98 24.45 -17.16
CA SER A 219 14.68 24.51 -17.85
C SER A 219 13.94 23.17 -17.88
N ALA A 220 14.65 22.05 -17.86
CA ALA A 220 14.02 20.72 -17.82
C ALA A 220 13.23 20.46 -16.54
N GLY A 221 13.63 21.10 -15.42
CA GLY A 221 12.94 21.02 -14.14
C GLY A 221 11.78 22.02 -13.97
N ALA A 222 11.40 22.78 -14.99
CA ALA A 222 10.40 23.84 -14.88
C ALA A 222 9.03 23.33 -14.41
N ASN A 223 8.62 22.14 -14.81
CA ASN A 223 7.35 21.51 -14.42
C ASN A 223 7.45 20.70 -13.12
N GLY A 224 8.60 20.76 -12.42
CA GLY A 224 8.93 19.93 -11.28
C GLY A 224 9.80 18.75 -11.66
N VAL A 225 10.34 18.09 -10.66
CA VAL A 225 11.24 16.93 -10.83
C VAL A 225 10.80 15.81 -9.90
N ILE A 226 10.69 14.61 -10.45
CA ILE A 226 10.43 13.39 -9.70
C ILE A 226 11.70 12.53 -9.72
N ILE A 227 12.30 12.37 -8.55
CA ILE A 227 13.54 11.61 -8.37
C ILE A 227 13.18 10.26 -7.80
N ILE A 228 13.55 9.21 -8.50
CA ILE A 228 13.33 7.83 -8.09
C ILE A 228 14.67 7.22 -7.73
N THR A 229 14.81 6.84 -6.48
CA THR A 229 15.97 6.12 -5.96
C THR A 229 15.63 4.64 -5.84
N THR A 230 16.40 3.80 -6.51
CA THR A 230 16.19 2.35 -6.45
C THR A 230 17.01 1.70 -5.36
N LYS A 231 16.60 0.50 -4.94
CA LYS A 231 17.29 -0.29 -3.93
C LYS A 231 18.72 -0.61 -4.34
N ARG A 232 19.63 -0.49 -3.38
CA ARG A 232 21.05 -0.77 -3.54
C ARG A 232 21.50 -1.89 -2.61
N GLY A 233 22.68 -2.43 -2.87
CA GLY A 233 23.33 -3.41 -2.00
C GLY A 233 23.57 -2.85 -0.59
N ALA A 234 23.70 -3.72 0.37
CA ALA A 234 24.12 -3.39 1.74
C ALA A 234 25.26 -4.31 2.18
N ALA A 235 26.15 -3.78 3.03
CA ALA A 235 27.14 -4.60 3.67
C ALA A 235 26.46 -5.59 4.63
N GLY A 236 26.97 -6.81 4.70
CA GLY A 236 26.48 -7.84 5.60
C GLY A 236 26.06 -9.12 4.90
N LYS A 237 25.30 -9.95 5.62
CA LYS A 237 24.81 -11.24 5.11
C LYS A 237 23.84 -11.02 3.95
N VAL A 238 23.90 -11.93 3.00
CA VAL A 238 22.93 -11.92 1.88
C VAL A 238 21.52 -12.14 2.41
N THR A 239 20.63 -11.23 2.06
CA THR A 239 19.20 -11.34 2.33
C THR A 239 18.48 -11.64 1.02
N VAL A 240 17.53 -12.56 1.09
CA VAL A 240 16.65 -12.94 -0.04
C VAL A 240 15.24 -12.52 0.32
N ASN A 241 14.61 -11.74 -0.55
CA ASN A 241 13.21 -11.36 -0.40
C ASN A 241 12.42 -11.88 -1.59
N LEU A 242 11.28 -12.49 -1.32
CA LEU A 242 10.29 -12.90 -2.30
C LEU A 242 8.98 -12.18 -2.00
N ASP A 243 8.56 -11.34 -2.91
CA ASP A 243 7.26 -10.68 -2.89
C ASP A 243 6.39 -11.30 -3.98
N ALA A 244 5.26 -11.89 -3.59
CA ALA A 244 4.31 -12.47 -4.53
C ALA A 244 2.91 -11.93 -4.21
N LYS A 245 2.26 -11.33 -5.21
CA LYS A 245 0.92 -10.74 -5.10
C LYS A 245 0.02 -11.30 -6.20
N TYR A 246 -1.21 -11.56 -5.84
CA TYR A 246 -2.28 -11.86 -6.76
C TYR A 246 -3.46 -10.95 -6.45
N SER A 247 -3.91 -10.19 -7.42
CA SER A 247 -5.02 -9.25 -7.28
C SER A 247 -6.11 -9.59 -8.29
N ILE A 248 -7.35 -9.43 -7.87
CA ILE A 248 -8.53 -9.52 -8.74
C ILE A 248 -9.28 -8.20 -8.62
N SER A 249 -9.57 -7.60 -9.76
CA SER A 249 -10.35 -6.37 -9.88
C SER A 249 -11.57 -6.66 -10.74
N GLY A 250 -12.68 -6.02 -10.43
CA GLY A 250 -13.93 -6.13 -11.22
C GLY A 250 -14.51 -4.77 -11.50
N GLY A 251 -15.30 -4.65 -12.55
CA GLY A 251 -16.12 -3.47 -12.79
C GLY A 251 -17.19 -3.36 -11.71
N ALA A 252 -17.27 -2.21 -11.04
CA ALA A 252 -18.27 -2.00 -10.00
C ALA A 252 -19.70 -1.90 -10.58
N ASN A 253 -19.83 -1.22 -11.72
CA ASN A 253 -21.07 -1.10 -12.48
C ASN A 253 -20.75 -0.80 -13.95
N PHE A 254 -21.24 -1.62 -14.84
CA PHE A 254 -21.25 -1.30 -16.26
C PHE A 254 -22.62 -0.74 -16.65
N ILE A 255 -22.62 0.31 -17.45
CA ILE A 255 -23.86 0.86 -18.00
C ILE A 255 -24.18 0.01 -19.23
N HIS A 256 -25.14 -0.89 -19.09
CA HIS A 256 -25.64 -1.69 -20.20
C HIS A 256 -26.51 -0.88 -21.12
N GLY A 257 -26.50 -1.22 -22.42
CA GLY A 257 -27.41 -0.65 -23.38
C GLY A 257 -28.86 -1.03 -23.07
N MET A 258 -29.81 -0.18 -23.43
CA MET A 258 -31.22 -0.52 -23.34
C MET A 258 -31.53 -1.69 -24.29
N MET A 259 -32.23 -2.71 -23.79
CA MET A 259 -32.61 -3.90 -24.55
C MET A 259 -34.09 -4.22 -24.35
N GLY A 260 -34.66 -5.04 -25.24
CA GLY A 260 -36.04 -5.52 -25.12
C GLY A 260 -37.04 -4.41 -25.05
N ASP A 261 -37.98 -4.54 -24.14
CA ASP A 261 -39.10 -3.60 -23.97
C ASP A 261 -38.66 -2.20 -23.50
N GLU A 262 -37.54 -2.10 -22.81
CA GLU A 262 -36.97 -0.81 -22.39
C GLU A 262 -36.51 -0.02 -23.61
N TRP A 263 -35.75 -0.65 -24.52
CA TRP A 263 -35.32 -0.07 -25.78
C TRP A 263 -36.54 0.32 -26.64
N TYR A 264 -37.56 -0.56 -26.74
CA TYR A 264 -38.76 -0.31 -27.53
C TYR A 264 -39.53 0.90 -27.00
N ARG A 265 -39.73 0.99 -25.70
CA ARG A 265 -40.37 2.15 -25.06
C ARG A 265 -39.59 3.44 -25.31
N TYR A 266 -38.25 3.39 -25.17
CA TYR A 266 -37.40 4.55 -25.45
C TYR A 266 -37.57 5.04 -26.91
N GLN A 267 -37.55 4.14 -27.88
CA GLN A 267 -37.72 4.46 -29.30
C GLN A 267 -39.13 5.03 -29.59
N THR A 268 -40.12 4.48 -28.94
CA THR A 268 -41.52 4.95 -29.05
C THR A 268 -41.67 6.39 -28.54
N GLU A 269 -41.07 6.70 -27.38
CA GLU A 269 -41.08 8.06 -26.83
C GLU A 269 -40.24 9.04 -27.67
N LEU A 270 -39.13 8.57 -28.23
CA LEU A 270 -38.32 9.36 -29.14
C LEU A 270 -39.09 9.73 -30.40
N TYR A 271 -39.81 8.75 -30.97
CA TYR A 271 -40.70 8.99 -32.13
C TYR A 271 -41.81 10.02 -31.80
N ARG A 272 -42.47 9.82 -30.65
CA ARG A 272 -43.51 10.76 -30.16
C ARG A 272 -42.97 12.18 -30.01
N THR A 273 -41.78 12.32 -29.42
CA THR A 273 -41.15 13.63 -29.19
C THR A 273 -40.85 14.34 -30.53
N LYS A 274 -40.45 13.57 -31.56
CA LYS A 274 -40.07 14.07 -32.86
C LYS A 274 -41.31 14.40 -33.74
N ASN A 275 -42.35 13.59 -33.69
CA ASN A 275 -43.50 13.66 -34.62
C ASN A 275 -44.77 14.21 -33.97
N GLY A 276 -44.85 14.39 -32.65
CA GLY A 276 -45.97 14.85 -31.90
C GLY A 276 -47.03 13.79 -31.57
N GLU A 277 -46.90 12.58 -32.10
CA GLU A 277 -47.82 11.45 -31.94
C GLU A 277 -47.07 10.12 -31.75
N TYR A 278 -47.74 9.13 -31.20
CA TYR A 278 -47.18 7.78 -31.07
C TYR A 278 -47.15 7.05 -32.41
N PRO A 279 -46.17 6.16 -32.64
CA PRO A 279 -46.14 5.35 -33.85
C PRO A 279 -47.29 4.34 -33.83
N GLU A 280 -47.99 4.19 -34.98
CA GLU A 280 -49.05 3.19 -35.14
C GLU A 280 -48.53 1.77 -35.27
N ASN A 281 -47.27 1.62 -35.77
CA ASN A 281 -46.63 0.34 -35.97
C ASN A 281 -45.11 0.46 -35.92
N PHE A 282 -44.43 -0.69 -35.87
CA PHE A 282 -42.98 -0.76 -35.76
C PHE A 282 -42.25 -0.10 -36.94
N PHE A 283 -42.80 -0.20 -38.17
CA PHE A 283 -42.18 0.33 -39.40
C PHE A 283 -42.16 1.84 -39.47
N GLN A 284 -43.03 2.54 -38.74
CA GLN A 284 -42.93 3.99 -38.61
C GLN A 284 -41.70 4.45 -37.85
N MET A 285 -41.23 3.62 -36.92
CA MET A 285 -39.98 3.87 -36.20
C MET A 285 -38.73 3.35 -36.95
N PHE A 286 -38.85 2.17 -37.57
CA PHE A 286 -37.72 1.48 -38.19
C PHE A 286 -38.14 0.87 -39.53
N SER A 287 -37.47 1.22 -40.59
CA SER A 287 -37.70 0.70 -41.96
C SER A 287 -37.00 -0.65 -42.21
N SER A 288 -36.74 -1.44 -41.19
CA SER A 288 -35.98 -2.69 -41.32
C SER A 288 -36.73 -3.86 -40.66
N GLU A 289 -37.12 -4.85 -41.49
CA GLU A 289 -37.67 -6.11 -41.03
C GLU A 289 -36.71 -6.88 -40.13
N ALA A 290 -35.42 -6.74 -40.37
CA ALA A 290 -34.41 -7.43 -39.53
C ALA A 290 -34.41 -6.92 -38.09
N ILE A 291 -34.63 -5.62 -37.86
CA ILE A 291 -34.74 -5.04 -36.52
C ILE A 291 -35.99 -5.52 -35.82
N GLN A 292 -37.15 -5.57 -36.55
CA GLN A 292 -38.37 -6.11 -36.02
C GLN A 292 -38.23 -7.58 -35.63
N GLN A 293 -37.70 -8.42 -36.52
CA GLN A 293 -37.47 -9.83 -36.25
C GLN A 293 -36.52 -10.06 -35.05
N ALA A 294 -35.47 -9.23 -34.93
CA ALA A 294 -34.58 -9.29 -33.79
C ALA A 294 -35.30 -8.94 -32.48
N TYR A 295 -36.14 -7.94 -32.48
CA TYR A 295 -36.97 -7.56 -31.30
C TYR A 295 -37.95 -8.69 -30.94
N GLU A 296 -38.73 -9.17 -31.93
CA GLU A 296 -39.76 -10.22 -31.72
C GLU A 296 -39.12 -11.56 -31.23
N ASN A 297 -37.93 -11.88 -31.73
CA ASN A 297 -37.17 -13.09 -31.34
C ASN A 297 -36.31 -12.87 -30.09
N ASN A 298 -36.37 -11.72 -29.44
CA ASN A 298 -35.54 -11.36 -28.28
C ASN A 298 -34.04 -11.54 -28.54
N GLN A 299 -33.57 -11.18 -29.75
CA GLN A 299 -32.18 -11.29 -30.16
C GLN A 299 -31.44 -9.99 -29.87
N TRP A 300 -30.86 -9.91 -28.68
CA TRP A 300 -30.09 -8.77 -28.24
C TRP A 300 -28.63 -9.17 -28.00
N ILE A 301 -27.74 -8.26 -28.30
CA ILE A 301 -26.32 -8.41 -27.96
C ILE A 301 -25.99 -7.33 -26.92
N ASP A 302 -25.60 -7.75 -25.75
CA ASP A 302 -24.99 -6.85 -24.79
C ASP A 302 -23.51 -6.69 -25.15
N TRP A 303 -23.22 -5.61 -25.81
CA TRP A 303 -21.86 -5.29 -26.27
C TRP A 303 -20.89 -5.10 -25.10
N ILE A 304 -21.37 -4.71 -23.94
CA ILE A 304 -20.55 -4.57 -22.73
C ILE A 304 -20.13 -5.97 -22.25
N ASP A 305 -21.07 -6.89 -22.12
CA ASP A 305 -20.76 -8.26 -21.72
C ASP A 305 -19.87 -8.99 -22.74
N GLU A 306 -20.08 -8.73 -24.04
CA GLU A 306 -19.24 -9.32 -25.11
C GLU A 306 -17.82 -8.73 -25.11
N ALA A 307 -17.69 -7.43 -24.86
CA ALA A 307 -16.39 -6.75 -24.89
C ALA A 307 -15.60 -6.89 -23.59
N THR A 308 -16.27 -7.14 -22.46
CA THR A 308 -15.62 -7.13 -21.15
C THR A 308 -15.57 -8.53 -20.51
N LYS A 309 -14.56 -8.71 -19.68
CA LYS A 309 -14.49 -9.82 -18.73
C LYS A 309 -15.09 -9.36 -17.41
N GLY A 310 -15.80 -10.23 -16.70
CA GLY A 310 -16.33 -9.89 -15.38
C GLY A 310 -15.26 -9.50 -14.37
N ASN A 311 -14.05 -10.03 -14.54
CA ASN A 311 -12.91 -9.77 -13.66
C ASN A 311 -11.61 -9.59 -14.45
N ALA A 312 -10.80 -8.67 -13.98
CA ALA A 312 -9.40 -8.50 -14.34
C ALA A 312 -8.49 -9.13 -13.28
N SER A 313 -7.34 -9.65 -13.65
CA SER A 313 -6.41 -10.26 -12.71
C SER A 313 -5.00 -9.73 -12.89
N GLN A 314 -4.28 -9.59 -11.78
CA GLN A 314 -2.86 -9.21 -11.81
C GLN A 314 -2.06 -10.20 -10.98
N LYS A 315 -0.95 -10.66 -11.56
CA LYS A 315 0.06 -11.51 -10.91
C LYS A 315 1.36 -10.75 -10.87
N ASP A 316 1.93 -10.59 -9.71
CA ASP A 316 3.20 -9.89 -9.51
C ASP A 316 4.11 -10.77 -8.64
N ILE A 317 5.29 -11.11 -9.15
CA ILE A 317 6.29 -11.90 -8.45
C ILE A 317 7.61 -11.14 -8.57
N ASN A 318 8.21 -10.82 -7.45
CA ASN A 318 9.51 -10.18 -7.36
C ASN A 318 10.43 -10.97 -6.43
N LEU A 319 11.55 -11.44 -6.95
CA LEU A 319 12.62 -12.07 -6.18
C LEU A 319 13.81 -11.12 -6.14
N SER A 320 14.27 -10.74 -4.95
CA SER A 320 15.43 -9.88 -4.83
C SER A 320 16.45 -10.42 -3.84
N LEU A 321 17.73 -10.15 -4.14
CA LEU A 321 18.90 -10.50 -3.35
C LEU A 321 19.68 -9.23 -3.02
N ARG A 322 20.00 -9.05 -1.76
CA ARG A 322 20.76 -7.89 -1.26
C ARG A 322 21.84 -8.36 -0.33
N GLY A 323 23.08 -7.94 -0.54
CA GLY A 323 24.20 -8.31 0.34
C GLY A 323 25.52 -7.76 -0.14
N GLY A 324 26.58 -8.09 0.56
CA GLY A 324 27.94 -7.71 0.16
C GLY A 324 28.88 -7.51 1.34
N SER A 325 30.03 -6.96 1.04
CA SER A 325 31.05 -6.54 1.99
C SER A 325 31.12 -5.01 2.05
N ASP A 326 31.95 -4.45 2.90
CA ASP A 326 32.20 -3.00 2.94
C ASP A 326 32.73 -2.45 1.60
N LYS A 327 33.42 -3.30 0.83
CA LYS A 327 34.01 -2.92 -0.47
C LYS A 327 33.07 -3.13 -1.65
N ILE A 328 32.25 -4.19 -1.61
CA ILE A 328 31.36 -4.55 -2.72
C ILE A 328 29.98 -4.79 -2.16
N LYS A 329 29.01 -4.03 -2.63
CA LYS A 329 27.60 -4.18 -2.26
C LYS A 329 26.81 -4.49 -3.51
N ILE A 330 25.96 -5.50 -3.46
CA ILE A 330 25.20 -6.00 -4.62
C ILE A 330 23.72 -6.02 -4.27
N TYR A 331 22.94 -5.53 -5.19
CA TYR A 331 21.50 -5.73 -5.26
C TYR A 331 21.14 -6.30 -6.62
N THR A 332 20.38 -7.38 -6.65
CA THR A 332 19.80 -7.91 -7.88
C THR A 332 18.35 -8.28 -7.63
N SER A 333 17.50 -8.03 -8.62
CA SER A 333 16.11 -8.45 -8.60
C SER A 333 15.71 -9.05 -9.92
N PHE A 334 14.74 -9.96 -9.85
CA PHE A 334 14.01 -10.50 -10.98
C PHE A 334 12.53 -10.31 -10.72
N SER A 335 11.81 -9.75 -11.68
CA SER A 335 10.39 -9.50 -11.59
C SER A 335 9.62 -10.11 -12.75
N TYR A 336 8.47 -10.66 -12.44
CA TYR A 336 7.44 -11.10 -13.38
C TYR A 336 6.14 -10.41 -13.00
N ASN A 337 5.56 -9.71 -13.95
CA ASN A 337 4.23 -9.11 -13.82
C ASN A 337 3.37 -9.52 -15.01
N ASN A 338 2.16 -9.99 -14.72
CA ASN A 338 1.15 -10.27 -15.73
C ASN A 338 -0.14 -9.58 -15.29
N THR A 339 -0.60 -8.63 -16.06
CA THR A 339 -1.81 -7.86 -15.82
C THR A 339 -2.79 -8.12 -16.96
N GLN A 340 -3.98 -8.59 -16.61
CA GLN A 340 -5.12 -8.73 -17.51
C GLN A 340 -6.10 -7.61 -17.24
N GLY A 341 -6.53 -6.92 -18.29
CA GLY A 341 -7.53 -5.88 -18.21
C GLY A 341 -8.96 -6.42 -18.19
N LEU A 342 -9.90 -5.50 -18.06
CA LEU A 342 -11.34 -5.82 -18.12
C LEU A 342 -11.80 -6.10 -19.56
N LEU A 343 -11.15 -5.52 -20.57
CA LEU A 343 -11.45 -5.82 -21.97
C LEU A 343 -10.96 -7.22 -22.35
N SER A 344 -11.72 -7.92 -23.19
CA SER A 344 -11.51 -9.34 -23.50
C SER A 344 -10.12 -9.68 -24.04
N ASN A 345 -9.49 -8.77 -24.78
CA ASN A 345 -8.19 -8.99 -25.42
C ASN A 345 -7.04 -8.21 -24.77
N GLU A 346 -7.27 -7.64 -23.59
CA GLU A 346 -6.30 -6.79 -22.91
C GLU A 346 -5.44 -7.61 -21.95
N ASN A 347 -4.15 -7.71 -22.25
CA ASN A 347 -3.18 -8.42 -21.44
C ASN A 347 -1.78 -7.85 -21.63
N GLN A 348 -1.05 -7.64 -20.55
CA GLN A 348 0.35 -7.25 -20.56
C GLN A 348 1.15 -8.21 -19.70
N THR A 349 2.26 -8.71 -20.25
CA THR A 349 3.24 -9.48 -19.48
C THR A 349 4.58 -8.76 -19.52
N ARG A 350 5.16 -8.53 -18.34
CA ARG A 350 6.44 -7.84 -18.17
C ARG A 350 7.40 -8.72 -17.40
N TYR A 351 8.60 -8.84 -17.92
CA TYR A 351 9.75 -9.43 -17.23
C TYR A 351 10.77 -8.32 -16.97
N GLY A 352 11.27 -8.24 -15.77
CA GLY A 352 12.29 -7.27 -15.41
C GLY A 352 13.45 -7.93 -14.70
N MET A 353 14.64 -7.40 -14.93
CA MET A 353 15.85 -7.76 -14.20
C MET A 353 16.62 -6.48 -13.88
N ARG A 354 17.02 -6.35 -12.62
CA ARG A 354 17.85 -5.23 -12.15
C ARG A 354 19.10 -5.77 -11.50
N PHE A 355 20.21 -5.09 -11.77
CA PHE A 355 21.50 -5.43 -11.18
C PHE A 355 22.23 -4.14 -10.81
N ASN A 356 22.45 -3.91 -9.51
CA ASN A 356 23.17 -2.76 -8.99
C ASN A 356 24.38 -3.25 -8.22
N VAL A 357 25.53 -2.70 -8.53
CA VAL A 357 26.80 -2.98 -7.85
C VAL A 357 27.44 -1.67 -7.44
N ASP A 358 27.67 -1.52 -6.16
CA ASP A 358 28.47 -0.42 -5.60
C ASP A 358 29.84 -0.97 -5.19
N TYR A 359 30.89 -0.47 -5.81
CA TYR A 359 32.26 -0.86 -5.50
C TYR A 359 33.03 0.35 -4.97
N GLN A 360 33.51 0.22 -3.74
CA GLN A 360 34.31 1.29 -3.10
C GLN A 360 35.79 1.06 -3.41
N ILE A 361 36.36 1.95 -4.23
CA ILE A 361 37.75 1.85 -4.69
C ILE A 361 38.72 2.31 -3.59
N ARG A 362 38.33 3.22 -2.71
CA ARG A 362 39.02 3.64 -1.45
C ARG A 362 38.30 4.80 -0.80
#